data_192b9b5aab7947ab2ce98e4ccfa8a14a
#
_entry.id   192b9b5aab7947ab2ce98e4ccfa8a14a
#
_cell.length_a   1.000
_cell.length_b   1.000
_cell.length_c   1.000
_cell.angle_alpha   90.00
_cell.angle_beta   90.00
_cell.angle_gamma   90.00
#
_symmetry.space_group_name_H-M   'P 1'
#
loop_
_entity.id
_entity.type
_entity.pdbx_description
1 polymer ?
#
loop_
_entity_poly.entity_id
_entity_poly.type
_entity_poly.pdbx_seq_one_letter_code
_entity_poly.pdbx_strand_id
1 'polypeptide(L)'
;MIDIDGVNLSNEDKSLLSSKHIGGLILFSKNFDSYTQLYNLIKEVRSIKENIIIAVDQEGGRVQRFKKEFTNIPSMQEASIFAKQNDDHGFIKDLAWLISSELIAVGIDINFAPVLDINRNLSTIIGNRSFSDDILEVINNASDYIDGMHEAGMKSSGKHFPG
;
A
#
# COMPACT_ATOMS: atom_id res chain seq x y z
N MET A 1 3.27 -11.32 11.47
CA MET A 1 2.10 -10.70 10.80
C MET A 1 1.23 -11.83 10.28
N ILE A 2 -0.08 -11.69 10.38
CA ILE A 2 -1.07 -12.68 9.87
C ILE A 2 -2.01 -11.97 8.89
N ASP A 3 -2.82 -12.74 8.16
CA ASP A 3 -4.00 -12.26 7.44
C ASP A 3 -5.28 -12.91 8.00
N ILE A 4 -6.44 -12.51 7.51
CA ILE A 4 -7.76 -13.04 7.85
C ILE A 4 -8.51 -13.41 6.57
N ASP A 5 -9.50 -14.28 6.66
CA ASP A 5 -10.12 -14.85 5.45
C ASP A 5 -11.23 -13.98 4.83
N GLY A 6 -11.90 -13.16 5.62
CA GLY A 6 -13.12 -12.47 5.17
C GLY A 6 -13.14 -10.97 5.46
N VAL A 7 -14.30 -10.39 5.22
CA VAL A 7 -14.59 -8.97 5.49
C VAL A 7 -14.97 -8.70 6.94
N ASN A 8 -15.14 -9.75 7.75
CA ASN A 8 -15.44 -9.69 9.18
C ASN A 8 -14.56 -10.68 9.94
N LEU A 9 -14.29 -10.43 11.21
CA LEU A 9 -13.53 -11.33 12.07
C LEU A 9 -14.35 -12.56 12.47
N SER A 10 -13.82 -13.75 12.20
CA SER A 10 -14.30 -15.01 12.78
C SER A 10 -13.87 -15.13 14.25
N ASN A 11 -14.42 -16.12 14.97
CA ASN A 11 -13.96 -16.41 16.33
C ASN A 11 -12.50 -16.89 16.37
N GLU A 12 -12.05 -17.57 15.32
CA GLU A 12 -10.66 -18.01 15.17
C GLU A 12 -9.73 -16.82 14.98
N ASP A 13 -10.08 -15.85 14.09
CA ASP A 13 -9.33 -14.62 13.90
C ASP A 13 -9.20 -13.84 15.21
N LYS A 14 -10.29 -13.69 15.97
CA LYS A 14 -10.28 -13.02 17.29
C LYS A 14 -9.34 -13.69 18.27
N SER A 15 -9.34 -15.02 18.30
CA SER A 15 -8.43 -15.80 19.13
C SER A 15 -6.97 -15.61 18.74
N LEU A 16 -6.67 -15.64 17.43
CA LEU A 16 -5.32 -15.41 16.91
C LEU A 16 -4.83 -13.99 17.22
N LEU A 17 -5.66 -12.96 16.94
CA LEU A 17 -5.33 -11.57 17.21
C LEU A 17 -5.03 -11.31 18.69
N SER A 18 -5.71 -12.01 19.61
CA SER A 18 -5.48 -11.91 21.05
C SER A 18 -4.12 -12.47 21.49
N SER A 19 -3.46 -13.28 20.67
CA SER A 19 -2.16 -13.88 20.97
C SER A 19 -1.07 -12.82 21.07
N LYS A 20 -0.22 -12.93 22.12
CA LYS A 20 0.95 -12.05 22.29
C LYS A 20 2.00 -12.16 21.18
N HIS A 21 1.98 -13.25 20.43
CA HIS A 21 2.94 -13.53 19.35
C HIS A 21 2.55 -12.88 18.01
N ILE A 22 1.35 -12.35 17.89
CA ILE A 22 0.88 -11.66 16.69
C ILE A 22 1.11 -10.15 16.86
N GLY A 23 1.98 -9.56 16.06
CA GLY A 23 2.32 -8.14 16.09
C GLY A 23 1.76 -7.33 14.92
N GLY A 24 1.17 -7.99 13.91
CA GLY A 24 0.64 -7.30 12.74
C GLY A 24 -0.42 -8.09 11.99
N LEU A 25 -1.25 -7.36 11.27
CA LEU A 25 -2.27 -7.84 10.35
C LEU A 25 -2.02 -7.23 8.97
N ILE A 26 -2.01 -8.04 7.92
CA ILE A 26 -2.02 -7.56 6.54
C ILE A 26 -3.40 -7.79 5.93
N LEU A 27 -3.92 -6.76 5.23
CA LEU A 27 -5.22 -6.82 4.56
C LEU A 27 -5.04 -6.95 3.05
N PHE A 28 -5.93 -7.72 2.43
CA PHE A 28 -6.00 -8.00 1.00
C PHE A 28 -7.37 -7.62 0.44
N SER A 29 -7.54 -7.73 -0.88
CA SER A 29 -8.83 -7.46 -1.54
C SER A 29 -9.97 -8.31 -1.00
N LYS A 30 -9.70 -9.53 -0.51
CA LYS A 30 -10.71 -10.42 0.12
C LYS A 30 -11.29 -9.86 1.43
N ASN A 31 -10.60 -8.89 2.03
CA ASN A 31 -10.98 -8.27 3.29
C ASN A 31 -11.73 -6.94 3.11
N PHE A 32 -12.03 -6.56 1.86
CA PHE A 32 -12.59 -5.27 1.50
C PHE A 32 -13.88 -5.40 0.69
N ASP A 33 -14.93 -4.70 1.12
CA ASP A 33 -16.21 -4.55 0.41
C ASP A 33 -16.56 -3.05 0.22
N SER A 34 -16.41 -2.23 1.26
CA SER A 34 -16.69 -0.80 1.27
C SER A 34 -15.80 -0.07 2.28
N TYR A 35 -15.68 1.25 2.15
CA TYR A 35 -14.97 2.10 3.11
C TYR A 35 -15.49 1.89 4.55
N THR A 36 -16.81 1.93 4.72
CA THR A 36 -17.43 1.75 6.06
C THR A 36 -17.16 0.37 6.64
N GLN A 37 -17.22 -0.68 5.81
CA GLN A 37 -16.91 -2.05 6.26
C GLN A 37 -15.45 -2.14 6.71
N LEU A 38 -14.51 -1.64 5.90
CA LEU A 38 -13.07 -1.67 6.23
C LEU A 38 -12.75 -0.90 7.50
N TYR A 39 -13.31 0.31 7.66
CA TYR A 39 -13.15 1.11 8.88
C TYR A 39 -13.65 0.36 10.12
N ASN A 40 -14.82 -0.29 10.04
CA ASN A 40 -15.38 -1.05 11.15
C ASN A 40 -14.55 -2.31 11.47
N LEU A 41 -14.05 -3.02 10.44
CA LEU A 41 -13.14 -4.16 10.61
C LEU A 41 -11.88 -3.73 11.36
N ILE A 42 -11.22 -2.66 10.92
CA ILE A 42 -10.01 -2.13 11.57
C ILE A 42 -10.30 -1.71 13.01
N LYS A 43 -11.43 -1.06 13.26
CA LYS A 43 -11.85 -0.67 14.60
C LYS A 43 -12.08 -1.89 15.51
N GLU A 44 -12.68 -2.95 14.99
CA GLU A 44 -12.86 -4.21 15.73
C GLU A 44 -11.50 -4.87 16.03
N VAL A 45 -10.59 -4.94 15.06
CA VAL A 45 -9.22 -5.45 15.27
C VAL A 45 -8.52 -4.70 16.41
N ARG A 46 -8.57 -3.36 16.40
CA ARG A 46 -7.94 -2.54 17.44
C ARG A 46 -8.62 -2.67 18.80
N SER A 47 -9.90 -2.98 18.86
CA SER A 47 -10.59 -3.26 20.13
C SER A 47 -10.09 -4.55 20.80
N ILE A 48 -9.57 -5.50 20.01
CA ILE A 48 -8.96 -6.74 20.50
C ILE A 48 -7.48 -6.52 20.84
N LYS A 49 -6.77 -5.76 19.99
CA LYS A 49 -5.34 -5.47 20.14
C LYS A 49 -5.01 -4.07 19.69
N GLU A 50 -4.97 -3.13 20.60
CA GLU A 50 -4.82 -1.70 20.35
C GLU A 50 -3.56 -1.37 19.51
N ASN A 51 -2.41 -1.95 19.88
CA ASN A 51 -1.10 -1.65 19.28
C ASN A 51 -0.69 -2.59 18.14
N ILE A 52 -1.65 -3.26 17.48
CA ILE A 52 -1.35 -4.10 16.32
C ILE A 52 -1.03 -3.23 15.10
N ILE A 53 0.02 -3.60 14.37
CA ILE A 53 0.36 -2.94 13.10
C ILE A 53 -0.55 -3.48 12.00
N ILE A 54 -1.26 -2.60 11.30
CA ILE A 54 -2.14 -2.96 10.18
C ILE A 54 -1.51 -2.47 8.87
N ALA A 55 -1.31 -3.38 7.94
CA ALA A 55 -0.62 -3.14 6.69
C ALA A 55 -1.46 -3.54 5.46
N VAL A 56 -1.09 -2.99 4.30
CA VAL A 56 -1.67 -3.32 3.01
C VAL A 56 -0.63 -3.17 1.89
N ASP A 57 -0.84 -3.88 0.76
CA ASP A 57 -0.18 -3.59 -0.51
C ASP A 57 -1.10 -2.72 -1.37
N GLN A 58 -0.98 -1.41 -1.29
CA GLN A 58 -1.73 -0.44 -2.10
C GLN A 58 -0.73 0.31 -2.99
N GLU A 59 -0.21 -0.39 -4.02
CA GLU A 59 0.81 0.14 -4.91
C GLU A 59 0.20 1.00 -6.03
N GLY A 60 -0.99 0.63 -6.47
CA GLY A 60 -1.66 1.12 -7.67
C GLY A 60 -1.74 0.07 -8.79
N GLY A 61 -2.41 0.38 -9.89
CA GLY A 61 -2.62 -0.53 -11.01
C GLY A 61 -3.24 -1.87 -10.58
N ARG A 62 -2.58 -2.96 -10.95
CA ARG A 62 -3.06 -4.32 -10.61
C ARG A 62 -2.85 -4.71 -9.13
N VAL A 63 -2.01 -3.97 -8.40
CA VAL A 63 -1.75 -4.19 -6.98
C VAL A 63 -2.35 -3.04 -6.17
N GLN A 64 -3.63 -2.87 -6.33
CA GLN A 64 -4.47 -2.00 -5.51
C GLN A 64 -5.56 -2.85 -4.87
N ARG A 65 -5.55 -2.98 -3.53
CA ARG A 65 -6.47 -3.86 -2.79
C ARG A 65 -7.83 -3.22 -2.56
N PHE A 66 -7.84 -1.94 -2.24
CA PHE A 66 -9.05 -1.16 -2.00
C PHE A 66 -9.28 -0.24 -3.21
N LYS A 67 -10.36 -0.48 -3.96
CA LYS A 67 -10.67 0.26 -5.19
C LYS A 67 -11.97 1.06 -5.08
N LYS A 68 -13.06 0.41 -4.69
CA LYS A 68 -14.36 1.06 -4.51
C LYS A 68 -14.26 2.10 -3.40
N GLU A 69 -14.72 3.33 -3.64
CA GLU A 69 -14.68 4.43 -2.66
C GLU A 69 -13.26 4.92 -2.29
N PHE A 70 -12.23 4.42 -2.97
CA PHE A 70 -10.86 4.91 -2.95
C PHE A 70 -10.48 5.46 -4.33
N THR A 71 -9.51 6.35 -4.37
CA THR A 71 -8.98 6.85 -5.63
C THR A 71 -8.39 5.72 -6.45
N ASN A 72 -8.75 5.65 -7.74
CA ASN A 72 -8.18 4.64 -8.64
C ASN A 72 -6.77 5.08 -9.07
N ILE A 73 -5.77 4.35 -8.63
CA ILE A 73 -4.36 4.70 -8.78
C ILE A 73 -3.78 4.01 -10.02
N PRO A 74 -3.10 4.73 -10.92
CA PRO A 74 -2.38 4.11 -12.04
C PRO A 74 -1.27 3.19 -11.53
N SER A 75 -0.73 2.32 -12.40
CA SER A 75 0.52 1.63 -12.09
C SER A 75 1.66 2.64 -11.97
N MET A 76 2.70 2.31 -11.21
CA MET A 76 3.82 3.23 -11.01
C MET A 76 4.54 3.56 -12.33
N GLN A 77 4.58 2.63 -13.28
CA GLN A 77 5.11 2.91 -14.62
C GLN A 77 4.25 3.94 -15.36
N GLU A 78 2.92 3.79 -15.34
CA GLU A 78 2.01 4.77 -15.97
C GLU A 78 2.12 6.14 -15.29
N ALA A 79 2.22 6.17 -13.97
CA ALA A 79 2.41 7.40 -13.19
C ALA A 79 3.73 8.09 -13.56
N SER A 80 4.83 7.33 -13.66
CA SER A 80 6.14 7.83 -14.07
C SER A 80 6.14 8.41 -15.49
N ILE A 81 5.52 7.68 -16.43
CA ILE A 81 5.37 8.14 -17.82
C ILE A 81 4.54 9.43 -17.88
N PHE A 82 3.44 9.51 -17.14
CA PHE A 82 2.58 10.70 -17.08
C PHE A 82 3.34 11.92 -16.55
N ALA A 83 4.03 11.77 -15.41
CA ALA A 83 4.83 12.83 -14.81
C ALA A 83 5.87 13.37 -15.81
N LYS A 84 6.60 12.47 -16.47
CA LYS A 84 7.62 12.83 -17.46
C LYS A 84 7.04 13.54 -18.69
N GLN A 85 5.92 13.06 -19.23
CA GLN A 85 5.27 13.64 -20.41
C GLN A 85 4.70 15.03 -20.16
N ASN A 86 4.30 15.33 -18.93
CA ASN A 86 3.71 16.62 -18.55
C ASN A 86 4.69 17.56 -17.84
N ASP A 87 5.96 17.16 -17.70
CA ASP A 87 6.97 17.91 -16.94
C ASP A 87 6.52 18.24 -15.50
N ASP A 88 5.77 17.30 -14.90
CA ASP A 88 5.17 17.45 -13.56
C ASP A 88 6.03 16.74 -12.52
N HIS A 89 7.00 17.43 -11.99
CA HIS A 89 7.94 16.90 -10.99
C HIS A 89 7.31 16.65 -9.61
N GLY A 90 6.10 17.15 -9.35
CA GLY A 90 5.38 16.94 -8.08
C GLY A 90 4.44 15.75 -8.11
N PHE A 91 4.06 15.27 -9.29
CA PHE A 91 2.97 14.30 -9.46
C PHE A 91 3.15 13.01 -8.64
N ILE A 92 4.34 12.41 -8.65
CA ILE A 92 4.62 11.15 -7.93
C ILE A 92 4.49 11.35 -6.42
N LYS A 93 4.99 12.47 -5.91
CA LYS A 93 4.89 12.84 -4.50
C LYS A 93 3.44 13.05 -4.07
N ASP A 94 2.69 13.83 -4.85
CA ASP A 94 1.28 14.12 -4.57
C ASP A 94 0.41 12.86 -4.64
N LEU A 95 0.70 11.97 -5.59
CA LEU A 95 0.03 10.67 -5.70
C LEU A 95 0.27 9.80 -4.45
N ALA A 96 1.50 9.73 -3.98
CA ALA A 96 1.88 8.98 -2.79
C ALA A 96 1.25 9.58 -1.52
N TRP A 97 1.20 10.92 -1.43
CA TRP A 97 0.51 11.62 -0.35
C TRP A 97 -0.98 11.29 -0.32
N LEU A 98 -1.65 11.32 -1.48
CA LEU A 98 -3.07 10.99 -1.62
C LEU A 98 -3.37 9.56 -1.17
N ILE A 99 -2.64 8.57 -1.70
CA ILE A 99 -2.78 7.16 -1.33
C ILE A 99 -2.64 6.99 0.20
N SER A 100 -1.59 7.58 0.75
CA SER A 100 -1.27 7.48 2.18
C SER A 100 -2.34 8.12 3.05
N SER A 101 -2.85 9.27 2.66
CA SER A 101 -3.92 9.98 3.37
C SER A 101 -5.22 9.16 3.41
N GLU A 102 -5.61 8.54 2.29
CA GLU A 102 -6.78 7.66 2.23
C GLU A 102 -6.61 6.43 3.13
N LEU A 103 -5.42 5.83 3.15
CA LEU A 103 -5.13 4.66 3.97
C LEU A 103 -5.10 5.00 5.48
N ILE A 104 -4.49 6.11 5.85
CA ILE A 104 -4.47 6.60 7.23
C ILE A 104 -5.88 6.88 7.72
N ALA A 105 -6.73 7.47 6.88
CA ALA A 105 -8.11 7.80 7.22
C ALA A 105 -8.97 6.58 7.61
N VAL A 106 -8.65 5.38 7.08
CA VAL A 106 -9.31 4.13 7.50
C VAL A 106 -8.59 3.39 8.63
N GLY A 107 -7.40 3.85 9.03
CA GLY A 107 -6.64 3.29 10.16
C GLY A 107 -5.55 2.29 9.78
N ILE A 108 -5.06 2.30 8.53
CA ILE A 108 -3.87 1.56 8.08
C ILE A 108 -2.60 2.28 8.58
N ASP A 109 -1.63 1.52 9.10
CA ASP A 109 -0.38 2.05 9.63
C ASP A 109 0.77 2.04 8.61
N ILE A 110 0.82 1.02 7.74
CA ILE A 110 1.90 0.81 6.78
C ILE A 110 1.32 0.42 5.42
N ASN A 111 1.77 1.11 4.38
CA ASN A 111 1.65 0.64 3.01
C ASN A 111 2.97 -0.01 2.58
N PHE A 112 2.94 -1.26 2.11
CA PHE A 112 4.11 -1.92 1.55
C PHE A 112 4.38 -1.40 0.13
N ALA A 113 4.88 -0.18 0.07
CA ALA A 113 5.27 0.59 -1.10
C ALA A 113 6.40 1.58 -0.73
N PRO A 114 7.18 2.04 -1.70
CA PRO A 114 7.15 1.75 -3.13
C PRO A 114 7.88 0.45 -3.54
N VAL A 115 7.61 0.01 -4.79
CA VAL A 115 8.42 -1.01 -5.48
C VAL A 115 9.69 -0.37 -6.02
N LEU A 116 10.85 -0.88 -5.62
CA LEU A 116 12.18 -0.36 -6.01
C LEU A 116 12.84 -1.20 -7.10
N ASP A 117 12.20 -2.30 -7.52
CA ASP A 117 12.71 -3.16 -8.59
C ASP A 117 12.76 -2.40 -9.91
N ILE A 118 13.83 -2.61 -10.66
CA ILE A 118 13.98 -2.08 -12.02
C ILE A 118 13.25 -3.01 -12.99
N ASN A 119 12.45 -2.45 -13.89
CA ASN A 119 11.76 -3.24 -14.92
C ASN A 119 12.74 -3.72 -16.00
N ARG A 120 13.32 -4.88 -15.85
CA ARG A 120 14.24 -5.49 -16.84
C ARG A 120 13.52 -6.24 -17.96
N ASN A 121 12.17 -6.19 -18.01
CA ASN A 121 11.32 -6.93 -18.96
C ASN A 121 11.52 -8.47 -18.91
N LEU A 122 12.10 -8.98 -17.83
CA LEU A 122 12.34 -10.41 -17.62
C LEU A 122 11.29 -11.02 -16.66
N SER A 123 10.66 -10.20 -15.84
CA SER A 123 9.70 -10.63 -14.83
C SER A 123 8.31 -10.09 -15.13
N THR A 124 7.35 -10.98 -15.38
CA THR A 124 5.93 -10.63 -15.48
C THR A 124 5.32 -10.29 -14.13
N ILE A 125 6.00 -10.63 -13.02
CA ILE A 125 5.55 -10.35 -11.66
C ILE A 125 5.80 -8.88 -11.31
N ILE A 126 6.94 -8.30 -11.69
CA ILE A 126 7.22 -6.88 -11.50
C ILE A 126 6.52 -6.06 -12.58
N GLY A 127 6.95 -6.15 -13.83
CA GLY A 127 6.34 -5.44 -14.95
C GLY A 127 6.08 -3.97 -14.63
N ASN A 128 4.85 -3.49 -14.86
CA ASN A 128 4.43 -2.11 -14.65
C ASN A 128 4.28 -1.68 -13.17
N ARG A 129 4.58 -2.55 -12.20
CA ARG A 129 4.70 -2.16 -10.78
C ARG A 129 5.97 -1.34 -10.54
N SER A 130 7.01 -1.53 -11.35
CA SER A 130 8.21 -0.70 -11.33
C SER A 130 7.92 0.69 -11.90
N PHE A 131 8.66 1.69 -11.45
CA PHE A 131 8.59 3.04 -12.02
C PHE A 131 9.18 3.11 -13.44
N SER A 132 10.29 2.41 -13.70
CA SER A 132 11.02 2.48 -14.98
C SER A 132 11.98 1.31 -15.16
N ASP A 133 12.53 1.18 -16.36
CA ASP A 133 13.71 0.37 -16.69
C ASP A 133 15.03 1.14 -16.52
N ASP A 134 14.96 2.45 -16.29
CA ASP A 134 16.11 3.31 -15.97
C ASP A 134 16.29 3.44 -14.45
N ILE A 135 17.50 3.15 -13.98
CA ILE A 135 17.83 3.16 -12.54
C ILE A 135 17.68 4.55 -11.92
N LEU A 136 18.03 5.62 -12.65
CA LEU A 136 17.95 6.98 -12.11
C LEU A 136 16.50 7.44 -12.01
N GLU A 137 15.66 7.07 -12.97
CA GLU A 137 14.21 7.30 -12.89
C GLU A 137 13.58 6.55 -11.72
N VAL A 138 13.98 5.29 -11.46
CA VAL A 138 13.50 4.54 -10.30
C VAL A 138 13.91 5.22 -9.00
N ILE A 139 15.16 5.66 -8.87
CA ILE A 139 15.67 6.35 -7.67
C ILE A 139 14.90 7.64 -7.42
N ASN A 140 14.75 8.50 -8.44
CA ASN A 140 14.08 9.78 -8.30
C ASN A 140 12.60 9.60 -7.94
N ASN A 141 11.86 8.81 -8.72
CA ASN A 141 10.45 8.58 -8.48
C ASN A 141 10.18 7.88 -7.14
N ALA A 142 11.03 6.93 -6.73
CA ALA A 142 10.91 6.28 -5.43
C ALA A 142 11.18 7.25 -4.26
N SER A 143 12.14 8.18 -4.42
CA SER A 143 12.40 9.21 -3.43
C SER A 143 11.20 10.15 -3.27
N ASP A 144 10.65 10.65 -4.38
CA ASP A 144 9.45 11.50 -4.38
C ASP A 144 8.25 10.78 -3.77
N TYR A 145 8.06 9.50 -4.09
CA TYR A 145 6.99 8.68 -3.52
C TYR A 145 7.15 8.53 -2.01
N ILE A 146 8.36 8.23 -1.51
CA ILE A 146 8.66 8.12 -0.09
C ILE A 146 8.41 9.45 0.63
N ASP A 147 8.82 10.57 0.02
CA ASP A 147 8.61 11.90 0.58
C ASP A 147 7.11 12.21 0.70
N GLY A 148 6.31 11.87 -0.32
CA GLY A 148 4.85 12.02 -0.26
C GLY A 148 4.19 11.17 0.83
N MET A 149 4.63 9.91 0.99
CA MET A 149 4.16 9.04 2.09
C MET A 149 4.48 9.65 3.46
N HIS A 150 5.72 10.11 3.66
CA HIS A 150 6.16 10.70 4.92
C HIS A 150 5.44 12.01 5.23
N GLU A 151 5.18 12.84 4.23
CA GLU A 151 4.44 14.10 4.38
C GLU A 151 2.99 13.85 4.82
N ALA A 152 2.36 12.77 4.33
CA ALA A 152 1.07 12.32 4.81
C ALA A 152 1.11 11.71 6.23
N GLY A 153 2.30 11.36 6.74
CA GLY A 153 2.49 10.70 8.03
C GLY A 153 2.56 9.17 7.98
N MET A 154 2.58 8.57 6.79
CA MET A 154 2.68 7.12 6.61
C MET A 154 4.13 6.65 6.52
N LYS A 155 4.44 5.49 7.10
CA LYS A 155 5.74 4.84 6.95
C LYS A 155 5.83 4.10 5.63
N SER A 156 6.97 4.22 4.96
CA SER A 156 7.28 3.53 3.71
C SER A 156 7.98 2.20 3.93
N SER A 157 7.83 1.28 2.98
CA SER A 157 8.51 0.00 2.96
C SER A 157 8.93 -0.33 1.54
N GLY A 158 10.17 0.06 1.20
CA GLY A 158 10.74 -0.25 -0.11
C GLY A 158 10.92 -1.76 -0.31
N LYS A 159 10.54 -2.28 -1.48
CA LYS A 159 10.57 -3.70 -1.82
C LYS A 159 10.95 -3.90 -3.30
N HIS A 160 11.57 -5.04 -3.69
CA HIS A 160 11.76 -6.26 -2.91
C HIS A 160 13.28 -6.47 -2.75
N PHE A 161 13.80 -6.45 -1.55
CA PHE A 161 15.21 -6.74 -1.35
C PHE A 161 15.46 -8.25 -1.49
N PRO A 162 16.53 -8.69 -2.23
CA PRO A 162 17.60 -7.89 -2.87
C PRO A 162 17.25 -7.28 -4.23
N GLY A 163 16.04 -7.40 -4.75
CA GLY A 163 15.51 -6.74 -5.94
C GLY A 163 15.82 -7.42 -7.26
#